data_d3d1f84ff69cef203c4e52c0be7a1a86
#
_entry.id   d3d1f84ff69cef203c4e52c0be7a1a86
#
_cell.length_a   1.000
_cell.length_b   1.000
_cell.length_c   1.000
_cell.angle_alpha   90.00
_cell.angle_beta   90.00
_cell.angle_gamma   90.00
#
_symmetry.space_group_name_H-M   'P 1'
#
loop_
_entity.id
_entity.type
_entity.pdbx_description
1 polymer ?
#
loop_
_entity_poly.entity_id
_entity_poly.type
_entity_poly.pdbx_seq_one_letter_code
_entity_poly.pdbx_strand_id
1 'polypeptide(L)'
;MFTPEFLDELYDLFRQHKFYVKGKDGKEERVQDVRHFKALTFRKKLFDYFDPNDIFPGIDISGGVCYFLYDNSFNGLCEVNNFRNGIKTSLIRPLLENGETTFVRFNEATKIMQKINLKKDESFVKIVSSRKPFGLDTKPTICRTKSQNNIKIFAYPENGYIKRDEILSHSDWVDKYKVYISYAYGERGDFPYFVLGKPFFGEKNTCCSETYLVIGPFETEAETKNCISYIRTKFFRFLVLQKKNTQHATSKVYSEVPLQDFSHPWTDEELYEKYGLDLFEREYIESLIKPMD
;
A
#
# COMPACT_ATOMS: atom_id res chain seq x y z
N MET A 1 -10.48 27.08 16.25
CA MET A 1 -9.21 26.98 16.99
C MET A 1 -9.57 26.26 18.28
N PHE A 2 -8.94 25.12 18.58
CA PHE A 2 -9.22 24.38 19.82
C PHE A 2 -8.57 25.11 20.99
N THR A 3 -9.20 25.10 22.18
CA THR A 3 -8.58 25.66 23.35
C THR A 3 -7.43 24.76 23.82
N PRO A 4 -6.41 25.32 24.51
CA PRO A 4 -5.34 24.52 25.10
C PRO A 4 -5.84 23.38 26.00
N GLU A 5 -6.90 23.63 26.76
CA GLU A 5 -7.51 22.65 27.66
C GLU A 5 -8.12 21.47 26.88
N PHE A 6 -8.76 21.74 25.74
CA PHE A 6 -9.30 20.68 24.86
C PHE A 6 -8.19 19.84 24.23
N LEU A 7 -7.07 20.46 23.89
CA LEU A 7 -5.89 19.75 23.37
C LEU A 7 -5.25 18.87 24.44
N ASP A 8 -5.19 19.33 25.68
CA ASP A 8 -4.67 18.55 26.82
C ASP A 8 -5.58 17.36 27.16
N GLU A 9 -6.91 17.55 27.17
CA GLU A 9 -7.88 16.45 27.34
C GLU A 9 -7.77 15.44 26.19
N LEU A 10 -7.62 15.90 24.95
CA LEU A 10 -7.45 15.04 23.78
C LEU A 10 -6.14 14.25 23.86
N TYR A 11 -5.06 14.92 24.30
CA TYR A 11 -3.74 14.32 24.48
C TYR A 11 -3.73 13.24 25.58
N ASP A 12 -4.44 13.47 26.68
CA ASP A 12 -4.59 12.48 27.75
C ASP A 12 -5.48 11.30 27.33
N LEU A 13 -6.53 11.55 26.56
CA LEU A 13 -7.34 10.51 25.93
C LEU A 13 -6.51 9.61 24.98
N PHE A 14 -5.63 10.21 24.18
CA PHE A 14 -4.75 9.43 23.28
C PHE A 14 -3.64 8.67 24.03
N ARG A 15 -3.14 9.20 25.13
CA ARG A 15 -2.14 8.53 25.98
C ARG A 15 -2.70 7.35 26.77
N GLN A 16 -3.95 7.47 27.25
CA GLN A 16 -4.54 6.53 28.20
C GLN A 16 -5.38 5.44 27.55
N HIS A 17 -5.92 5.64 26.33
CA HIS A 17 -6.90 4.75 25.77
C HIS A 17 -6.43 4.02 24.50
N LYS A 18 -6.21 2.72 24.69
CA LYS A 18 -6.36 1.76 23.61
C LYS A 18 -7.84 1.75 23.24
N PHE A 19 -8.20 2.36 22.11
CA PHE A 19 -9.60 2.33 21.65
C PHE A 19 -9.99 0.91 21.26
N TYR A 20 -11.06 0.41 21.87
CA TYR A 20 -11.68 -0.85 21.55
C TYR A 20 -13.07 -0.62 20.99
N VAL A 21 -13.46 -1.39 19.99
CA VAL A 21 -14.85 -1.44 19.47
C VAL A 21 -15.45 -2.76 19.88
N LYS A 22 -16.70 -2.75 20.36
CA LYS A 22 -17.47 -3.99 20.51
C LYS A 22 -17.96 -4.44 19.14
N GLY A 23 -17.47 -5.59 18.67
CA GLY A 23 -17.99 -6.28 17.52
C GLY A 23 -19.44 -6.76 17.76
N LYS A 24 -20.14 -7.17 16.69
CA LYS A 24 -21.50 -7.75 16.79
C LYS A 24 -21.56 -9.02 17.65
N ASP A 25 -20.44 -9.67 17.88
CA ASP A 25 -20.27 -10.83 18.75
C ASP A 25 -19.97 -10.46 20.22
N GLY A 26 -19.98 -9.17 20.54
CA GLY A 26 -19.73 -8.66 21.90
C GLY A 26 -18.26 -8.60 22.31
N LYS A 27 -17.32 -9.03 21.44
CA LYS A 27 -15.88 -8.97 21.73
C LYS A 27 -15.32 -7.58 21.44
N GLU A 28 -14.38 -7.16 22.29
CA GLU A 28 -13.65 -5.92 22.10
C GLU A 28 -12.47 -6.11 21.14
N GLU A 29 -12.49 -5.43 20.00
CA GLU A 29 -11.38 -5.40 19.05
C GLU A 29 -10.62 -4.08 19.19
N ARG A 30 -9.27 -4.17 19.29
CA ARG A 30 -8.40 -2.98 19.34
C ARG A 30 -8.42 -2.26 17.99
N VAL A 31 -8.79 -1.00 18.01
CA VAL A 31 -8.70 -0.14 16.83
C VAL A 31 -7.23 0.18 16.56
N GLN A 32 -6.67 -0.44 15.54
CA GLN A 32 -5.30 -0.16 15.10
C GLN A 32 -5.25 0.89 13.99
N ASP A 33 -6.34 1.07 13.25
CA ASP A 33 -6.41 1.96 12.09
C ASP A 33 -7.87 2.30 11.74
N VAL A 34 -8.16 3.55 11.47
CA VAL A 34 -9.49 4.03 11.03
C VAL A 34 -9.96 3.28 9.78
N ARG A 35 -9.07 2.78 8.96
CA ARG A 35 -9.35 2.04 7.72
C ARG A 35 -9.92 0.64 7.94
N HIS A 36 -9.79 0.07 9.14
CA HIS A 36 -10.33 -1.27 9.50
C HIS A 36 -11.73 -1.23 10.12
N PHE A 37 -12.36 -0.08 10.13
CA PHE A 37 -13.67 0.07 10.76
C PHE A 37 -14.80 -0.47 9.90
N LYS A 38 -15.35 -1.64 10.27
CA LYS A 38 -16.60 -2.17 9.70
C LYS A 38 -17.86 -1.38 10.11
N ALA A 39 -17.79 -0.52 11.11
CA ALA A 39 -18.93 0.25 11.64
C ALA A 39 -18.72 1.75 11.43
N LEU A 40 -18.61 2.18 10.17
CA LEU A 40 -18.42 3.58 9.82
C LEU A 40 -19.74 4.36 9.64
N THR A 41 -20.89 3.73 9.89
CA THR A 41 -22.22 4.27 9.61
C THR A 41 -22.64 5.43 10.50
N PHE A 42 -22.02 5.60 11.66
CA PHE A 42 -22.44 6.62 12.66
C PHE A 42 -21.50 7.83 12.75
N ARG A 43 -20.62 8.04 11.76
CA ARG A 43 -19.69 9.17 11.77
C ARG A 43 -20.19 10.32 10.93
N LYS A 44 -20.42 11.44 11.60
CA LYS A 44 -20.91 12.66 10.97
C LYS A 44 -19.79 13.46 10.32
N LYS A 45 -18.62 13.53 10.99
CA LYS A 45 -17.46 14.25 10.52
C LYS A 45 -16.17 13.48 10.83
N LEU A 46 -15.22 13.52 9.90
CA LEU A 46 -13.85 13.03 10.06
C LEU A 46 -12.90 14.17 9.73
N PHE A 47 -11.88 14.35 10.55
CA PHE A 47 -10.79 15.31 10.38
C PHE A 47 -9.48 14.52 10.34
N ASP A 48 -8.78 14.53 9.22
CA ASP A 48 -7.58 13.73 8.97
C ASP A 48 -6.41 14.63 8.59
N TYR A 49 -5.41 14.68 9.47
CA TYR A 49 -4.18 15.44 9.31
C TYR A 49 -3.06 14.50 8.87
N PHE A 50 -2.51 14.75 7.69
CA PHE A 50 -1.44 13.91 7.14
C PHE A 50 -0.12 14.14 7.86
N ASP A 51 0.18 15.37 8.27
CA ASP A 51 1.28 15.71 9.18
C ASP A 51 0.76 15.83 10.62
N PRO A 52 1.25 15.01 11.56
CA PRO A 52 0.87 15.15 12.96
C PRO A 52 1.30 16.49 13.59
N ASN A 53 2.35 17.13 13.05
CA ASN A 53 2.83 18.43 13.54
C ASN A 53 1.84 19.58 13.29
N ASP A 54 0.89 19.41 12.36
CA ASP A 54 -0.20 20.38 12.15
C ASP A 54 -1.13 20.49 13.38
N ILE A 55 -1.16 19.46 14.25
CA ILE A 55 -1.94 19.46 15.50
C ILE A 55 -1.05 19.41 16.72
N PHE A 56 -0.01 18.58 16.70
CA PHE A 56 0.87 18.32 17.83
C PHE A 56 2.34 18.64 17.45
N PRO A 57 2.76 19.90 17.53
CA PRO A 57 4.12 20.30 17.16
C PRO A 57 5.17 19.52 17.96
N GLY A 58 6.18 18.97 17.28
CA GLY A 58 7.29 18.27 17.88
C GLY A 58 7.04 16.80 18.22
N ILE A 59 5.94 16.21 17.77
CA ILE A 59 5.65 14.78 17.94
C ILE A 59 5.99 13.99 16.67
N ASP A 60 6.80 12.94 16.81
CA ASP A 60 7.12 11.98 15.74
C ASP A 60 6.10 10.82 15.72
N ILE A 61 4.98 11.00 15.04
CA ILE A 61 3.96 9.99 14.83
C ILE A 61 3.89 9.65 13.33
N SER A 62 4.21 8.42 12.97
CA SER A 62 4.06 7.96 11.59
C SER A 62 2.58 7.77 11.22
N GLY A 63 2.18 8.28 10.05
CA GLY A 63 0.85 8.05 9.46
C GLY A 63 -0.19 9.14 9.73
N GLY A 64 0.18 10.21 10.41
CA GLY A 64 -0.71 11.35 10.71
C GLY A 64 -1.66 11.10 11.88
N VAL A 65 -2.58 12.03 12.09
CA VAL A 65 -3.56 12.03 13.18
C VAL A 65 -4.96 12.25 12.63
N CYS A 66 -5.93 11.48 13.09
CA CYS A 66 -7.33 11.74 12.75
C CYS A 66 -8.21 11.74 14.00
N TYR A 67 -9.26 12.57 13.97
CA TYR A 67 -10.35 12.54 14.93
C TYR A 67 -11.70 12.64 14.21
N PHE A 68 -12.77 12.30 14.91
CA PHE A 68 -14.08 12.23 14.29
C PHE A 68 -15.21 12.57 15.27
N LEU A 69 -16.30 13.11 14.75
CA LEU A 69 -17.55 13.26 15.46
C LEU A 69 -18.41 12.02 15.23
N TYR A 70 -18.71 11.32 16.33
CA TYR A 70 -19.60 10.17 16.36
C TYR A 70 -20.99 10.57 16.86
N ASP A 71 -22.01 10.12 16.17
CA ASP A 71 -23.41 10.31 16.55
C ASP A 71 -24.18 9.01 16.21
N ASN A 72 -24.62 8.28 17.24
CA ASN A 72 -25.29 6.98 17.10
C ASN A 72 -26.67 7.07 16.44
N SER A 73 -27.24 8.26 16.34
CA SER A 73 -28.50 8.51 15.61
C SER A 73 -28.27 8.90 14.16
N PHE A 74 -27.01 9.17 13.75
CA PHE A 74 -26.68 9.62 12.41
C PHE A 74 -26.53 8.43 11.45
N ASN A 75 -27.31 8.46 10.38
CA ASN A 75 -27.21 7.48 9.29
C ASN A 75 -27.13 8.23 7.94
N GLY A 76 -25.95 8.71 7.60
CA GLY A 76 -25.72 9.52 6.40
C GLY A 76 -24.27 9.49 5.92
N LEU A 77 -24.00 10.32 4.95
CA LEU A 77 -22.65 10.52 4.43
C LEU A 77 -21.78 11.29 5.42
N CYS A 78 -20.53 10.91 5.56
CA CYS A 78 -19.58 11.58 6.44
C CYS A 78 -18.95 12.80 5.73
N GLU A 79 -18.84 13.92 6.42
CA GLU A 79 -18.02 15.05 5.99
C GLU A 79 -16.56 14.72 6.31
N VAL A 80 -15.80 14.35 5.28
CA VAL A 80 -14.37 14.02 5.41
C VAL A 80 -13.55 15.27 5.11
N ASN A 81 -12.77 15.70 6.11
CA ASN A 81 -11.90 16.86 6.04
C ASN A 81 -10.45 16.40 6.06
N ASN A 82 -9.72 16.60 4.97
CA ASN A 82 -8.30 16.32 4.89
C ASN A 82 -7.49 17.61 5.07
N PHE A 83 -6.39 17.53 5.83
CA PHE A 83 -5.45 18.63 6.05
C PHE A 83 -4.06 18.20 5.60
N ARG A 84 -3.49 18.95 4.67
CA ARG A 84 -2.16 18.70 4.12
C ARG A 84 -1.49 20.01 3.71
N ASN A 85 -0.29 20.26 4.20
CA ASN A 85 0.51 21.48 3.90
C ASN A 85 -0.28 22.77 4.11
N GLY A 86 -1.04 22.87 5.21
CA GLY A 86 -1.88 24.02 5.52
C GLY A 86 -3.16 24.16 4.66
N ILE A 87 -3.39 23.23 3.71
CA ILE A 87 -4.58 23.23 2.87
C ILE A 87 -5.60 22.24 3.42
N LYS A 88 -6.85 22.72 3.55
CA LYS A 88 -8.00 21.90 3.90
C LYS A 88 -8.80 21.55 2.65
N THR A 89 -9.08 20.26 2.44
CA THR A 89 -10.10 19.80 1.49
C THR A 89 -11.23 19.08 2.22
N SER A 90 -12.47 19.25 1.75
CA SER A 90 -13.65 18.68 2.38
C SER A 90 -14.54 18.03 1.34
N LEU A 91 -15.02 16.82 1.64
CA LEU A 91 -15.93 16.08 0.77
C LEU A 91 -16.96 15.33 1.63
N ILE A 92 -18.24 15.45 1.28
CA ILE A 92 -19.32 14.65 1.88
C ILE A 92 -19.43 13.35 1.08
N ARG A 93 -19.08 12.23 1.72
CA ARG A 93 -19.00 10.93 1.06
C ARG A 93 -19.20 9.77 2.01
N PRO A 94 -19.49 8.55 1.52
CA PRO A 94 -19.40 7.35 2.34
C PRO A 94 -17.94 7.16 2.79
N LEU A 95 -17.72 6.62 3.97
CA LEU A 95 -16.37 6.25 4.43
C LEU A 95 -15.88 4.96 3.77
N LEU A 96 -16.80 4.10 3.35
CA LEU A 96 -16.50 2.97 2.47
C LEU A 96 -17.33 3.13 1.20
N GLU A 97 -16.67 3.15 0.07
CA GLU A 97 -17.34 3.08 -1.23
C GLU A 97 -18.00 1.70 -1.41
N ASN A 98 -19.01 1.61 -2.28
CA ASN A 98 -19.75 0.38 -2.50
C ASN A 98 -18.83 -0.78 -2.91
N GLY A 99 -18.82 -1.85 -2.09
CA GLY A 99 -17.97 -3.02 -2.32
C GLY A 99 -16.57 -2.94 -1.73
N GLU A 100 -16.16 -1.77 -1.22
CA GLU A 100 -14.85 -1.58 -0.63
C GLU A 100 -14.80 -2.04 0.83
N THR A 101 -13.66 -2.57 1.24
CA THR A 101 -13.37 -2.97 2.62
C THR A 101 -12.41 -2.04 3.33
N THR A 102 -11.88 -1.04 2.61
CA THR A 102 -10.85 -0.12 3.10
C THR A 102 -11.25 1.32 2.79
N PHE A 103 -11.10 2.19 3.78
CA PHE A 103 -11.30 3.62 3.63
C PHE A 103 -10.23 4.23 2.72
N VAL A 104 -10.64 4.88 1.65
CA VAL A 104 -9.75 5.71 0.82
C VAL A 104 -9.50 7.02 1.56
N ARG A 105 -8.28 7.23 2.00
CA ARG A 105 -7.93 8.33 2.89
C ARG A 105 -8.08 9.70 2.23
N PHE A 106 -7.61 9.84 0.99
CA PHE A 106 -7.58 11.09 0.25
C PHE A 106 -8.90 11.38 -0.46
N ASN A 107 -9.46 12.57 -0.24
CA ASN A 107 -10.71 12.98 -0.89
C ASN A 107 -10.59 13.00 -2.42
N GLU A 108 -9.48 13.50 -2.94
CA GLU A 108 -9.20 13.60 -4.38
C GLU A 108 -9.05 12.22 -5.03
N ALA A 109 -8.53 11.25 -4.28
CA ALA A 109 -8.35 9.88 -4.78
C ALA A 109 -9.67 9.15 -5.04
N THR A 110 -10.77 9.54 -4.40
CA THR A 110 -12.05 8.83 -4.54
C THR A 110 -12.55 8.81 -5.98
N LYS A 111 -12.50 9.94 -6.69
CA LYS A 111 -12.90 10.03 -8.11
C LYS A 111 -11.99 9.21 -9.02
N ILE A 112 -10.68 9.26 -8.77
CA ILE A 112 -9.68 8.49 -9.52
C ILE A 112 -9.97 6.99 -9.37
N MET A 113 -10.16 6.52 -8.13
CA MET A 113 -10.49 5.12 -7.83
C MET A 113 -11.79 4.69 -8.50
N GLN A 114 -12.83 5.52 -8.48
CA GLN A 114 -14.11 5.24 -9.15
C GLN A 114 -13.92 5.06 -10.66
N LYS A 115 -13.16 5.94 -11.34
CA LYS A 115 -12.87 5.82 -12.79
C LYS A 115 -12.15 4.52 -13.12
N ILE A 116 -11.18 4.12 -12.29
CA ILE A 116 -10.43 2.88 -12.48
C ILE A 116 -11.34 1.67 -12.28
N ASN A 117 -12.13 1.65 -11.21
CA ASN A 117 -13.03 0.54 -10.89
C ASN A 117 -14.16 0.33 -11.93
N LEU A 118 -14.56 1.39 -12.64
CA LEU A 118 -15.52 1.30 -13.75
C LEU A 118 -15.03 0.45 -14.92
N LYS A 119 -13.71 0.32 -15.12
CA LYS A 119 -13.14 -0.52 -16.20
C LYS A 119 -13.24 -2.01 -15.91
N LYS A 120 -13.40 -2.40 -14.63
CA LYS A 120 -13.53 -3.81 -14.20
C LYS A 120 -12.37 -4.69 -14.65
N ASP A 121 -11.17 -4.12 -14.78
CA ASP A 121 -9.97 -4.87 -15.08
C ASP A 121 -9.69 -5.89 -13.95
N GLU A 122 -9.03 -6.99 -14.28
CA GLU A 122 -8.56 -7.93 -13.28
C GLU A 122 -7.57 -7.27 -12.33
N SER A 123 -7.54 -7.73 -11.08
CA SER A 123 -6.62 -7.18 -10.08
C SER A 123 -5.21 -7.76 -10.23
N PHE A 124 -4.21 -6.88 -10.15
CA PHE A 124 -2.79 -7.22 -10.14
C PHE A 124 -2.41 -8.18 -8.98
N VAL A 125 -3.22 -8.22 -7.91
CA VAL A 125 -3.02 -9.15 -6.79
C VAL A 125 -2.91 -10.60 -7.23
N LYS A 126 -3.51 -10.97 -8.38
CA LYS A 126 -3.48 -12.33 -8.92
C LYS A 126 -2.07 -12.86 -9.21
N ILE A 127 -1.15 -11.97 -9.52
CA ILE A 127 0.24 -12.32 -9.84
C ILE A 127 1.23 -11.95 -8.73
N VAL A 128 0.74 -11.49 -7.56
CA VAL A 128 1.58 -11.14 -6.41
C VAL A 128 1.59 -12.29 -5.41
N SER A 129 2.76 -12.80 -5.08
CA SER A 129 2.92 -13.88 -4.09
C SER A 129 2.45 -13.49 -2.69
N SER A 130 2.15 -14.48 -1.87
CA SER A 130 2.13 -14.33 -0.42
C SER A 130 3.54 -14.08 0.13
N ARG A 131 3.64 -13.69 1.41
CA ARG A 131 4.90 -13.67 2.13
C ARG A 131 5.53 -15.07 2.13
N LYS A 132 6.86 -15.16 2.08
CA LYS A 132 7.64 -16.42 1.99
C LYS A 132 7.33 -17.18 0.69
N PRO A 133 7.52 -16.58 -0.50
CA PRO A 133 7.12 -17.22 -1.76
C PRO A 133 7.81 -18.59 -1.99
N PHE A 134 9.01 -18.76 -1.48
CA PHE A 134 9.76 -20.03 -1.57
C PHE A 134 9.82 -20.82 -0.25
N GLY A 135 9.04 -20.41 0.76
CA GLY A 135 9.03 -21.05 2.08
C GLY A 135 10.22 -20.69 2.97
N LEU A 136 11.07 -19.76 2.53
CA LEU A 136 12.32 -19.40 3.21
C LEU A 136 12.11 -18.23 4.19
N ASP A 137 12.71 -18.33 5.36
CA ASP A 137 12.68 -17.29 6.40
C ASP A 137 13.56 -16.08 6.05
N THR A 138 13.55 -15.04 6.91
CA THR A 138 14.33 -13.81 6.71
C THR A 138 15.83 -14.10 6.62
N LYS A 139 16.33 -15.01 7.44
CA LYS A 139 17.76 -15.35 7.51
C LYS A 139 17.96 -16.84 7.21
N PRO A 140 17.80 -17.26 5.94
CA PRO A 140 18.10 -18.64 5.56
C PRO A 140 19.60 -18.91 5.70
N THR A 141 19.97 -20.18 5.85
CA THR A 141 21.38 -20.58 5.79
C THR A 141 21.86 -20.46 4.35
N ILE A 142 22.75 -19.52 4.08
CA ILE A 142 23.28 -19.27 2.74
C ILE A 142 24.74 -19.69 2.59
N CYS A 143 25.10 -20.15 1.39
CA CYS A 143 26.49 -20.33 0.98
C CYS A 143 26.95 -19.05 0.26
N ARG A 144 28.17 -18.59 0.53
CA ARG A 144 28.74 -17.42 -0.17
C ARG A 144 29.29 -17.77 -1.54
N THR A 145 29.61 -19.04 -1.78
CA THR A 145 30.25 -19.52 -3.00
C THR A 145 29.24 -20.25 -3.88
N LYS A 146 29.21 -19.89 -5.16
CA LYS A 146 28.40 -20.59 -6.16
C LYS A 146 28.96 -22.01 -6.36
N SER A 147 28.07 -23.01 -6.35
CA SER A 147 28.38 -24.39 -6.76
C SER A 147 27.40 -24.84 -7.85
N GLN A 148 27.70 -25.97 -8.49
CA GLN A 148 26.95 -26.44 -9.66
C GLN A 148 25.45 -26.67 -9.38
N ASN A 149 25.09 -27.04 -8.13
CA ASN A 149 23.72 -27.39 -7.74
C ASN A 149 23.02 -26.30 -6.90
N ASN A 150 23.65 -25.13 -6.74
CA ASN A 150 23.09 -24.06 -5.93
C ASN A 150 22.41 -23.01 -6.81
N ILE A 151 21.32 -22.47 -6.30
CA ILE A 151 20.59 -21.34 -6.89
C ILE A 151 20.90 -20.07 -6.12
N LYS A 152 20.87 -18.93 -6.82
CA LYS A 152 21.08 -17.62 -6.20
C LYS A 152 19.85 -17.25 -5.37
N ILE A 153 20.07 -16.81 -4.14
CA ILE A 153 19.02 -16.29 -3.26
C ILE A 153 19.22 -14.82 -2.99
N PHE A 154 18.13 -14.05 -3.11
CA PHE A 154 18.04 -12.67 -2.64
C PHE A 154 17.49 -12.69 -1.21
N ALA A 155 18.28 -12.19 -0.26
CA ALA A 155 17.96 -12.16 1.16
C ALA A 155 18.55 -10.92 1.83
N TYR A 156 18.10 -10.61 3.03
CA TYR A 156 18.67 -9.56 3.87
C TYR A 156 19.35 -10.19 5.10
N PRO A 157 20.53 -9.74 5.52
CA PRO A 157 21.26 -8.57 5.02
C PRO A 157 22.12 -8.82 3.77
N GLU A 158 22.36 -10.05 3.37
CA GLU A 158 23.21 -10.39 2.24
C GLU A 158 22.57 -11.44 1.32
N ASN A 159 22.90 -11.34 0.04
CA ASN A 159 22.55 -12.34 -0.96
C ASN A 159 23.57 -13.50 -0.92
N GLY A 160 23.16 -14.66 -1.42
CA GLY A 160 24.03 -15.83 -1.45
C GLY A 160 23.51 -16.92 -2.37
N TYR A 161 23.80 -18.16 -1.99
CA TYR A 161 23.35 -19.37 -2.69
C TYR A 161 22.79 -20.37 -1.71
N ILE A 162 21.75 -21.11 -2.13
CA ILE A 162 21.16 -22.23 -1.39
C ILE A 162 21.02 -23.43 -2.29
N LYS A 163 20.84 -24.59 -1.72
CA LYS A 163 20.53 -25.81 -2.48
C LYS A 163 19.08 -25.75 -2.95
N ARG A 164 18.82 -26.36 -4.11
CA ARG A 164 17.48 -26.38 -4.70
C ARG A 164 16.47 -27.16 -3.82
N ASP A 165 16.91 -28.20 -3.13
CA ASP A 165 16.09 -29.02 -2.23
C ASP A 165 15.64 -28.27 -0.95
N GLU A 166 16.24 -27.13 -0.64
CA GLU A 166 15.81 -26.25 0.44
C GLU A 166 14.57 -25.39 0.09
N ILE A 167 14.14 -25.39 -1.20
CA ILE A 167 12.93 -24.67 -1.64
C ILE A 167 11.69 -25.47 -1.22
N LEU A 168 10.90 -24.90 -0.32
CA LEU A 168 9.74 -25.57 0.28
C LEU A 168 8.42 -25.33 -0.48
N SER A 169 8.37 -24.28 -1.33
CA SER A 169 7.19 -23.93 -2.11
C SER A 169 7.58 -23.29 -3.42
N HIS A 170 6.72 -23.40 -4.44
CA HIS A 170 6.89 -22.79 -5.77
C HIS A 170 8.27 -23.07 -6.40
N SER A 171 8.77 -24.31 -6.27
CA SER A 171 10.06 -24.71 -6.83
C SER A 171 10.15 -24.54 -8.35
N ASP A 172 9.01 -24.60 -9.06
CA ASP A 172 8.84 -24.33 -10.46
C ASP A 172 9.11 -22.86 -10.84
N TRP A 173 8.88 -21.91 -9.92
CA TRP A 173 9.16 -20.48 -10.15
C TRP A 173 10.65 -20.18 -10.21
N VAL A 174 11.50 -21.06 -9.68
CA VAL A 174 12.96 -20.93 -9.75
C VAL A 174 13.40 -20.84 -11.22
N ASP A 175 12.79 -21.63 -12.11
CA ASP A 175 13.14 -21.73 -13.52
C ASP A 175 12.44 -20.73 -14.43
N LYS A 176 11.66 -19.81 -13.85
CA LYS A 176 10.92 -18.76 -14.55
C LYS A 176 11.53 -17.39 -14.30
N TYR A 177 11.22 -16.44 -15.18
CA TYR A 177 11.47 -15.02 -14.92
C TYR A 177 10.45 -14.47 -13.95
N LYS A 178 10.82 -13.50 -13.14
CA LYS A 178 9.97 -12.90 -12.10
C LYS A 178 10.44 -11.52 -11.73
N VAL A 179 9.58 -10.75 -11.07
CA VAL A 179 9.97 -9.49 -10.43
C VAL A 179 10.07 -9.73 -8.93
N TYR A 180 11.13 -9.24 -8.31
CA TYR A 180 11.27 -9.15 -6.87
C TYR A 180 10.98 -7.73 -6.40
N ILE A 181 10.21 -7.62 -5.31
CA ILE A 181 9.94 -6.35 -4.65
C ILE A 181 10.03 -6.53 -3.13
N SER A 182 10.59 -5.53 -2.44
CA SER A 182 10.73 -5.59 -0.98
C SER A 182 9.38 -5.74 -0.29
N TYR A 183 9.26 -6.69 0.64
CA TYR A 183 8.08 -6.89 1.47
C TYR A 183 7.86 -5.70 2.41
N ALA A 184 8.93 -5.08 2.91
CA ALA A 184 8.85 -3.92 3.79
C ALA A 184 9.54 -2.72 3.15
N TYR A 185 8.81 -1.62 3.08
CA TYR A 185 9.31 -0.31 2.66
C TYR A 185 8.51 0.78 3.36
N GLY A 186 9.18 1.60 4.15
CA GLY A 186 8.59 2.72 4.88
C GLY A 186 9.25 4.03 4.53
N GLU A 187 8.48 5.10 4.53
CA GLU A 187 8.95 6.47 4.36
C GLU A 187 8.45 7.33 5.51
N ARG A 188 9.17 8.41 5.79
CA ARG A 188 8.84 9.42 6.78
C ARG A 188 8.86 10.79 6.15
N GLY A 189 8.23 11.75 6.83
CA GLY A 189 8.13 13.13 6.35
C GLY A 189 6.97 13.34 5.38
N ASP A 190 7.05 14.43 4.61
CA ASP A 190 6.00 14.87 3.72
C ASP A 190 6.03 14.17 2.36
N PHE A 191 4.87 14.20 1.66
CA PHE A 191 4.79 13.83 0.26
C PHE A 191 5.68 14.74 -0.63
N PRO A 192 6.18 14.23 -1.76
CA PRO A 192 5.84 12.95 -2.42
C PRO A 192 6.61 11.74 -1.88
N TYR A 193 6.06 10.52 -2.06
CA TYR A 193 6.63 9.25 -1.62
C TYR A 193 6.99 8.31 -2.78
N PHE A 194 7.93 7.39 -2.55
CA PHE A 194 8.13 6.23 -3.45
C PHE A 194 7.08 5.17 -3.26
N VAL A 195 6.49 5.06 -2.07
CA VAL A 195 5.46 4.09 -1.65
C VAL A 195 5.97 2.66 -1.57
N LEU A 196 6.76 2.22 -2.54
CA LEU A 196 7.35 0.89 -2.65
C LEU A 196 8.87 0.99 -2.81
N GLY A 197 9.57 -0.06 -2.39
CA GLY A 197 10.97 -0.26 -2.76
C GLY A 197 11.10 -0.50 -4.27
N LYS A 198 12.29 -0.23 -4.81
CA LYS A 198 12.55 -0.42 -6.24
C LYS A 198 12.39 -1.89 -6.65
N PRO A 199 11.50 -2.22 -7.60
CA PRO A 199 11.40 -3.57 -8.12
C PRO A 199 12.65 -3.93 -8.93
N PHE A 200 13.05 -5.20 -8.90
CA PHE A 200 14.19 -5.66 -9.68
C PHE A 200 13.92 -7.00 -10.38
N PHE A 201 14.67 -7.21 -11.43
CA PHE A 201 14.55 -8.36 -12.30
C PHE A 201 15.09 -9.63 -11.63
N GLY A 202 14.29 -10.68 -11.65
CA GLY A 202 14.64 -12.01 -11.18
C GLY A 202 14.87 -12.97 -12.36
N GLU A 203 16.14 -13.31 -12.58
CA GLU A 203 16.52 -14.30 -13.60
C GLU A 203 16.04 -15.71 -13.23
N LYS A 204 16.10 -16.62 -14.19
CA LYS A 204 16.00 -18.05 -13.95
C LYS A 204 17.12 -18.51 -13.00
N ASN A 205 16.91 -19.60 -12.28
CA ASN A 205 17.80 -20.10 -11.23
C ASN A 205 18.00 -19.10 -10.06
N THR A 206 16.94 -18.36 -9.72
CA THR A 206 16.93 -17.45 -8.57
C THR A 206 15.70 -17.68 -7.69
N CYS A 207 15.85 -17.41 -6.39
CA CYS A 207 14.79 -17.37 -5.40
C CYS A 207 15.00 -16.20 -4.43
N CYS A 208 14.09 -16.02 -3.47
CA CYS A 208 14.25 -15.02 -2.42
C CYS A 208 13.78 -15.55 -1.05
N SER A 209 14.26 -14.91 0.01
CA SER A 209 13.72 -15.07 1.36
C SER A 209 12.41 -14.29 1.52
N GLU A 210 11.78 -14.36 2.68
CA GLU A 210 10.57 -13.60 3.01
C GLU A 210 10.73 -12.08 3.01
N THR A 211 11.95 -11.55 2.83
CA THR A 211 12.24 -10.13 2.68
C THR A 211 11.69 -9.54 1.38
N TYR A 212 11.42 -10.41 0.40
CA TYR A 212 10.88 -10.02 -0.89
C TYR A 212 9.60 -10.80 -1.21
N LEU A 213 8.73 -10.17 -1.97
CA LEU A 213 7.64 -10.82 -2.70
C LEU A 213 8.10 -11.11 -4.13
N VAL A 214 7.44 -12.09 -4.74
CA VAL A 214 7.52 -12.41 -6.16
C VAL A 214 6.29 -11.87 -6.86
N ILE A 215 6.49 -11.22 -8.01
CA ILE A 215 5.44 -10.85 -8.95
C ILE A 215 5.69 -11.62 -10.25
N GLY A 216 4.68 -12.27 -10.75
CA GLY A 216 4.71 -13.25 -11.82
C GLY A 216 4.39 -14.66 -11.30
N PRO A 217 5.01 -15.72 -11.80
CA PRO A 217 6.15 -15.77 -12.74
C PRO A 217 5.77 -15.44 -14.19
N PHE A 218 6.79 -15.17 -15.03
CA PHE A 218 6.67 -14.86 -16.44
C PHE A 218 7.48 -15.85 -17.29
N GLU A 219 7.05 -16.05 -18.54
CA GLU A 219 7.74 -16.93 -19.48
C GLU A 219 8.95 -16.25 -20.13
N THR A 220 8.88 -14.93 -20.32
CA THR A 220 9.89 -14.16 -21.03
C THR A 220 10.50 -13.06 -20.16
N GLU A 221 11.74 -12.71 -20.51
CA GLU A 221 12.44 -11.56 -19.92
C GLU A 221 11.75 -10.24 -20.28
N ALA A 222 11.21 -10.13 -21.48
CA ALA A 222 10.51 -8.93 -21.95
C ALA A 222 9.27 -8.63 -21.10
N GLU A 223 8.38 -9.62 -20.88
CA GLU A 223 7.20 -9.45 -20.00
C GLU A 223 7.62 -9.01 -18.60
N THR A 224 8.68 -9.61 -18.06
CA THR A 224 9.17 -9.26 -16.72
C THR A 224 9.63 -7.80 -16.65
N LYS A 225 10.38 -7.33 -17.66
CA LYS A 225 10.83 -5.94 -17.74
C LYS A 225 9.67 -4.97 -17.94
N ASN A 226 8.68 -5.35 -18.75
CA ASN A 226 7.47 -4.56 -18.96
C ASN A 226 6.61 -4.48 -17.69
N CYS A 227 6.53 -5.56 -16.90
CA CYS A 227 5.92 -5.52 -15.57
C CYS A 227 6.67 -4.58 -14.63
N ILE A 228 8.01 -4.57 -14.66
CA ILE A 228 8.81 -3.63 -13.87
C ILE A 228 8.52 -2.18 -14.28
N SER A 229 8.40 -1.87 -15.58
CA SER A 229 8.04 -0.51 -16.01
C SER A 229 6.68 -0.08 -15.44
N TYR A 230 5.69 -0.96 -15.48
CA TYR A 230 4.38 -0.71 -14.89
C TYR A 230 4.45 -0.44 -13.38
N ILE A 231 5.17 -1.27 -12.61
CA ILE A 231 5.32 -1.07 -11.16
C ILE A 231 6.01 0.27 -10.83
N ARG A 232 6.90 0.74 -11.69
CA ARG A 232 7.62 2.01 -11.52
C ARG A 232 6.77 3.24 -11.80
N THR A 233 5.64 3.11 -12.50
CA THR A 233 4.76 4.25 -12.79
C THR A 233 4.25 4.88 -11.50
N LYS A 234 3.97 6.18 -11.52
CA LYS A 234 3.34 6.90 -10.42
C LYS A 234 1.89 6.45 -10.25
N PHE A 235 1.20 6.16 -11.36
CA PHE A 235 -0.14 5.60 -11.37
C PHE A 235 -0.22 4.32 -10.52
N PHE A 236 0.63 3.33 -10.79
CA PHE A 236 0.67 2.08 -10.03
C PHE A 236 0.85 2.32 -8.53
N ARG A 237 1.87 3.10 -8.19
CA ARG A 237 2.24 3.34 -6.79
C ARG A 237 1.23 4.21 -6.06
N PHE A 238 0.55 5.10 -6.77
CA PHE A 238 -0.58 5.85 -6.23
C PHE A 238 -1.72 4.91 -5.78
N LEU A 239 -2.07 3.90 -6.58
CA LEU A 239 -3.10 2.92 -6.23
C LEU A 239 -2.68 2.07 -5.03
N VAL A 240 -1.43 1.65 -4.98
CA VAL A 240 -0.88 0.94 -3.81
C VAL A 240 -0.95 1.82 -2.56
N LEU A 241 -0.67 3.12 -2.67
CA LEU A 241 -0.75 4.07 -1.55
C LEU A 241 -2.14 4.08 -0.91
N GLN A 242 -3.22 3.91 -1.69
CA GLN A 242 -4.59 3.91 -1.17
C GLN A 242 -4.88 2.73 -0.22
N LYS A 243 -4.14 1.63 -0.34
CA LYS A 243 -4.32 0.41 0.49
C LYS A 243 -3.17 0.16 1.47
N LYS A 244 -2.02 0.78 1.26
CA LYS A 244 -0.81 0.56 2.07
C LYS A 244 -0.82 1.45 3.31
N ASN A 245 -1.20 0.87 4.44
CA ASN A 245 -1.32 1.57 5.74
C ASN A 245 -0.16 1.30 6.71
N THR A 246 0.77 0.44 6.34
CA THR A 246 1.98 0.13 7.12
C THR A 246 3.19 0.06 6.19
N GLN A 247 4.37 -0.12 6.75
CA GLN A 247 5.57 -0.37 5.94
C GLN A 247 5.51 -1.68 5.13
N HIS A 248 4.59 -2.60 5.45
CA HIS A 248 4.51 -3.90 4.78
C HIS A 248 3.66 -3.82 3.50
N ALA A 249 4.26 -4.18 2.37
CA ALA A 249 3.60 -4.29 1.08
C ALA A 249 3.10 -5.73 0.88
N THR A 250 2.09 -6.15 1.67
CA THR A 250 1.45 -7.46 1.49
C THR A 250 0.75 -7.55 0.13
N SER A 251 0.46 -8.76 -0.37
CA SER A 251 -0.28 -8.93 -1.64
C SER A 251 -1.60 -8.12 -1.67
N LYS A 252 -2.27 -7.97 -0.54
CA LYS A 252 -3.54 -7.22 -0.42
C LYS A 252 -3.44 -5.74 -0.79
N VAL A 253 -2.27 -5.10 -0.65
CA VAL A 253 -2.15 -3.67 -1.00
C VAL A 253 -2.22 -3.42 -2.51
N TYR A 254 -2.08 -4.47 -3.31
CA TYR A 254 -2.17 -4.43 -4.77
C TYR A 254 -3.59 -4.71 -5.30
N SER A 255 -4.61 -4.87 -4.42
CA SER A 255 -5.97 -5.25 -4.81
C SER A 255 -6.63 -4.27 -5.78
N GLU A 256 -6.37 -2.97 -5.62
CA GLU A 256 -6.94 -1.90 -6.45
C GLU A 256 -6.12 -1.60 -7.70
N VAL A 257 -4.98 -2.25 -7.85
CA VAL A 257 -4.12 -2.06 -9.02
C VAL A 257 -4.65 -2.96 -10.15
N PRO A 258 -5.01 -2.41 -11.30
CA PRO A 258 -5.44 -3.21 -12.45
C PRO A 258 -4.27 -4.04 -13.01
N LEU A 259 -4.55 -5.29 -13.35
CA LEU A 259 -3.62 -6.11 -14.12
C LEU A 259 -3.56 -5.61 -15.55
N GLN A 260 -2.36 -5.43 -16.08
CA GLN A 260 -2.14 -4.99 -17.45
C GLN A 260 -1.62 -6.13 -18.32
N ASP A 261 -1.66 -5.94 -19.61
CA ASP A 261 -0.90 -6.74 -20.59
C ASP A 261 0.57 -6.29 -20.56
N PHE A 262 1.50 -7.22 -20.44
CA PHE A 262 2.94 -6.95 -20.41
C PHE A 262 3.63 -7.23 -21.74
N SER A 263 2.91 -7.23 -22.85
CA SER A 263 3.49 -7.31 -24.21
C SER A 263 4.34 -6.09 -24.58
N HIS A 264 4.12 -4.95 -23.90
CA HIS A 264 4.88 -3.70 -24.05
C HIS A 264 5.11 -3.03 -22.68
N PRO A 265 6.10 -2.11 -22.58
CA PRO A 265 6.29 -1.32 -21.36
C PRO A 265 5.16 -0.29 -21.20
N TRP A 266 4.82 0.03 -19.94
CA TRP A 266 3.80 1.04 -19.60
C TRP A 266 4.42 2.34 -19.11
N THR A 267 3.80 3.45 -19.49
CA THR A 267 4.09 4.80 -19.02
C THR A 267 2.93 5.36 -18.21
N ASP A 268 3.18 6.42 -17.42
CA ASP A 268 2.12 7.11 -16.68
C ASP A 268 1.09 7.74 -17.65
N GLU A 269 1.55 8.32 -18.77
CA GLU A 269 0.71 8.96 -19.78
C GLU A 269 -0.30 7.98 -20.39
N GLU A 270 0.18 6.79 -20.82
CA GLU A 270 -0.69 5.75 -21.39
C GLU A 270 -1.75 5.27 -20.38
N LEU A 271 -1.36 5.15 -19.10
CA LEU A 271 -2.28 4.75 -18.04
C LEU A 271 -3.30 5.86 -17.73
N TYR A 272 -2.87 7.10 -17.66
CA TYR A 272 -3.77 8.23 -17.46
C TYR A 272 -4.81 8.34 -18.59
N GLU A 273 -4.41 8.15 -19.83
CA GLU A 273 -5.31 8.12 -20.98
C GLU A 273 -6.25 6.92 -20.93
N LYS A 274 -5.74 5.71 -20.68
CA LYS A 274 -6.53 4.48 -20.57
C LYS A 274 -7.67 4.60 -19.56
N TYR A 275 -7.40 5.23 -18.40
CA TYR A 275 -8.39 5.40 -17.33
C TYR A 275 -9.14 6.73 -17.37
N GLY A 276 -8.90 7.57 -18.37
CA GLY A 276 -9.60 8.82 -18.59
C GLY A 276 -9.39 9.84 -17.47
N LEU A 277 -8.15 9.89 -16.94
CA LEU A 277 -7.80 10.86 -15.91
C LEU A 277 -7.62 12.24 -16.52
N ASP A 278 -8.29 13.23 -15.93
CA ASP A 278 -8.14 14.63 -16.33
C ASP A 278 -6.84 15.26 -15.79
N LEU A 279 -6.53 16.47 -16.21
CA LEU A 279 -5.30 17.15 -15.84
C LEU A 279 -5.14 17.31 -14.32
N PHE A 280 -6.22 17.65 -13.61
CA PHE A 280 -6.18 17.83 -12.16
C PHE A 280 -5.87 16.50 -11.44
N GLU A 281 -6.47 15.41 -11.88
CA GLU A 281 -6.24 14.08 -11.32
C GLU A 281 -4.79 13.59 -11.56
N ARG A 282 -4.24 13.88 -12.75
CA ARG A 282 -2.82 13.59 -13.08
C ARG A 282 -1.87 14.39 -12.19
N GLU A 283 -2.07 15.71 -12.11
CA GLU A 283 -1.26 16.59 -11.25
C GLU A 283 -1.34 16.17 -9.78
N TYR A 284 -2.50 15.70 -9.34
CA TYR A 284 -2.66 15.19 -7.98
C TYR A 284 -1.81 13.95 -7.73
N ILE A 285 -1.83 12.97 -8.64
CA ILE A 285 -0.94 11.78 -8.56
C ILE A 285 0.52 12.21 -8.55
N GLU A 286 0.90 13.12 -9.46
CA GLU A 286 2.25 13.66 -9.58
C GLU A 286 2.74 14.31 -8.27
N SER A 287 1.83 14.99 -7.55
CA SER A 287 2.15 15.66 -6.27
C SER A 287 2.37 14.70 -5.10
N LEU A 288 1.88 13.46 -5.21
CA LEU A 288 1.97 12.45 -4.14
C LEU A 288 3.10 11.45 -4.34
N ILE A 289 3.53 11.22 -5.57
CA ILE A 289 4.40 10.09 -5.93
C ILE A 289 5.71 10.59 -6.55
N LYS A 290 6.84 10.20 -5.95
CA LYS A 290 8.18 10.49 -6.50
C LYS A 290 8.42 9.70 -7.80
N PRO A 291 9.16 10.23 -8.78
CA PRO A 291 9.64 9.42 -9.90
C PRO A 291 10.54 8.27 -9.40
N MET A 292 10.52 7.14 -10.11
CA MET A 292 11.33 5.96 -9.78
C MET A 292 12.09 5.50 -11.03
N ASP A 293 13.36 5.84 -11.10
CA ASP A 293 14.28 5.48 -12.20
C ASP A 293 14.78 4.04 -12.11
#